data_c0eedf7beec80a17a41a2418fb6f00a2
#
_entry.id   c0eedf7beec80a17a41a2418fb6f00a2
#
_cell.length_a   1.000
_cell.length_b   1.000
_cell.length_c   1.000
_cell.angle_alpha   90.00
_cell.angle_beta   90.00
_cell.angle_gamma   90.00
#
_symmetry.space_group_name_H-M   'P 1'
#
loop_
_entity.id
_entity.type
_entity.pdbx_description
1 polymer ?
#
loop_
_entity_poly.entity_id
_entity_poly.type
_entity_poly.pdbx_seq_one_letter_code
_entity_poly.pdbx_strand_id
1 'polypeptide(L)'
;MKAVELFAGAGGLALGVSLAGFKSEGVVEWDKWACDTIRENQNRGFPLVDGWPVNEGDVRDFDWAGLPEGIDLLAGGPPCQPFSMGGKHKAFGDTRDMFPAAVEAVRTLRPKAFIIENVKGLTRSSFANYYQYILLQLEFPEVSRKEQESWLDHLHRLQAEKTSGLQHVSGLTYNVVPTLVNAANFGIPQKRERVFIVGFRSDLGVEWSFPDETHSYDALLHSQWVTGSYWERHGIAKADRPELPPRIAGRVRKMVAMGFAPPEKAWRTVRDALVGIPDPREPGSELFHNHNFQDGAKAYPGHTGSPLDLPAKTLKAGAHGVPGGENMMVYPNGGVRYFSVRESARLQTFPDGYVFHGAWGETMRQLGNAVPVALGRIVASSVAVSLAETELLKLSRSNRRSVA
;
A
#
# COMPACT_ATOMS: atom_id res chain seq x y z
N MET A 1 3.88 6.96 -19.67
CA MET A 1 4.88 6.15 -18.95
C MET A 1 4.37 4.73 -18.83
N LYS A 2 5.26 3.71 -18.93
CA LYS A 2 4.97 2.28 -18.91
C LYS A 2 5.24 1.72 -17.52
N ALA A 3 4.36 0.86 -17.00
CA ALA A 3 4.56 0.19 -15.72
C ALA A 3 4.35 -1.31 -15.81
N VAL A 4 5.03 -2.06 -14.95
CA VAL A 4 4.81 -3.48 -14.70
C VAL A 4 4.53 -3.65 -13.20
N GLU A 5 3.52 -4.46 -12.86
CA GLU A 5 3.14 -4.76 -11.50
C GLU A 5 3.38 -6.23 -11.19
N LEU A 6 4.07 -6.49 -10.08
CA LEU A 6 4.33 -7.84 -9.55
C LEU A 6 3.56 -8.07 -8.26
N PHE A 7 3.14 -9.30 -8.02
CA PHE A 7 2.38 -9.65 -6.81
C PHE A 7 1.15 -8.75 -6.64
N ALA A 8 0.44 -8.54 -7.74
CA ALA A 8 -0.56 -7.49 -7.86
C ALA A 8 -1.77 -7.66 -6.91
N GLY A 9 -2.01 -8.89 -6.44
CA GLY A 9 -3.23 -9.18 -5.70
C GLY A 9 -4.47 -8.77 -6.51
N ALA A 10 -5.46 -8.22 -5.85
CA ALA A 10 -6.64 -7.67 -6.53
C ALA A 10 -6.40 -6.27 -7.16
N GLY A 11 -5.16 -5.88 -7.40
CA GLY A 11 -4.81 -4.67 -8.12
C GLY A 11 -4.77 -3.38 -7.29
N GLY A 12 -4.66 -3.45 -5.96
CA GLY A 12 -4.70 -2.24 -5.13
C GLY A 12 -3.61 -1.21 -5.46
N LEU A 13 -2.35 -1.65 -5.55
CA LEU A 13 -1.22 -0.79 -5.95
C LEU A 13 -1.32 -0.46 -7.45
N ALA A 14 -1.62 -1.44 -8.31
CA ALA A 14 -1.74 -1.26 -9.76
C ALA A 14 -2.80 -0.21 -10.16
N LEU A 15 -3.96 -0.21 -9.49
CA LEU A 15 -4.98 0.85 -9.66
C LEU A 15 -4.42 2.23 -9.28
N GLY A 16 -3.66 2.30 -8.18
CA GLY A 16 -2.98 3.54 -7.79
C GLY A 16 -1.97 4.02 -8.84
N VAL A 17 -1.20 3.10 -9.41
CA VAL A 17 -0.23 3.34 -10.49
C VAL A 17 -0.94 3.82 -11.76
N SER A 18 -2.05 3.17 -12.15
CA SER A 18 -2.86 3.62 -13.30
C SER A 18 -3.46 5.00 -13.08
N LEU A 19 -3.96 5.29 -11.88
CA LEU A 19 -4.48 6.63 -11.50
C LEU A 19 -3.39 7.71 -11.50
N ALA A 20 -2.13 7.34 -11.38
CA ALA A 20 -0.98 8.23 -11.51
C ALA A 20 -0.55 8.47 -12.98
N GLY A 21 -1.25 7.87 -13.94
CA GLY A 21 -1.02 8.07 -15.37
C GLY A 21 -0.03 7.08 -16.01
N PHE A 22 0.32 5.99 -15.32
CA PHE A 22 1.10 4.92 -15.93
C PHE A 22 0.16 3.97 -16.69
N LYS A 23 0.64 3.50 -17.84
CA LYS A 23 0.01 2.43 -18.61
C LYS A 23 0.59 1.08 -18.16
N SER A 24 -0.26 0.14 -17.80
CA SER A 24 0.18 -1.21 -17.46
C SER A 24 0.61 -1.97 -18.71
N GLU A 25 1.82 -2.52 -18.70
CA GLU A 25 2.37 -3.42 -19.74
C GLU A 25 2.47 -4.87 -19.24
N GLY A 26 2.21 -5.12 -17.95
CA GLY A 26 2.15 -6.45 -17.37
C GLY A 26 1.69 -6.40 -15.92
N VAL A 27 0.79 -7.31 -15.56
CA VAL A 27 0.32 -7.54 -14.19
C VAL A 27 0.54 -9.02 -13.90
N VAL A 28 1.46 -9.33 -12.97
CA VAL A 28 1.82 -10.70 -12.63
C VAL A 28 1.28 -11.05 -11.25
N GLU A 29 0.44 -12.07 -11.18
CA GLU A 29 -0.16 -12.56 -9.94
C GLU A 29 -0.39 -14.07 -10.02
N TRP A 30 -0.10 -14.81 -8.96
CA TRP A 30 -0.27 -16.27 -8.95
C TRP A 30 -1.62 -16.72 -8.38
N ASP A 31 -2.25 -15.86 -7.56
CA ASP A 31 -3.50 -16.17 -6.92
C ASP A 31 -4.67 -16.05 -7.91
N LYS A 32 -5.27 -17.20 -8.21
CA LYS A 32 -6.40 -17.27 -9.16
C LYS A 32 -7.55 -16.32 -8.82
N TRP A 33 -7.94 -16.22 -7.54
CA TRP A 33 -9.05 -15.37 -7.13
C TRP A 33 -8.76 -13.88 -7.34
N ALA A 34 -7.51 -13.49 -7.12
CA ALA A 34 -7.06 -12.13 -7.39
C ALA A 34 -7.05 -11.83 -8.90
N CYS A 35 -6.54 -12.75 -9.72
CA CYS A 35 -6.59 -12.64 -11.18
C CYS A 35 -8.03 -12.58 -11.69
N ASP A 36 -8.91 -13.43 -11.17
CA ASP A 36 -10.33 -13.44 -11.55
C ASP A 36 -11.04 -12.14 -11.14
N THR A 37 -10.65 -11.53 -10.02
CA THR A 37 -11.13 -10.19 -9.64
C THR A 37 -10.76 -9.14 -10.70
N ILE A 38 -9.52 -9.12 -11.19
CA ILE A 38 -9.10 -8.16 -12.21
C ILE A 38 -9.86 -8.44 -13.52
N ARG A 39 -9.91 -9.70 -13.97
CA ARG A 39 -10.59 -10.11 -15.20
C ARG A 39 -12.10 -9.81 -15.16
N GLU A 40 -12.75 -10.00 -14.03
CA GLU A 40 -14.16 -9.65 -13.84
C GLU A 40 -14.39 -8.16 -14.11
N ASN A 41 -13.51 -7.29 -13.59
CA ASN A 41 -13.60 -5.86 -13.81
C ASN A 41 -13.27 -5.48 -15.26
N GLN A 42 -12.35 -6.17 -15.93
CA GLN A 42 -12.12 -6.01 -17.37
C GLN A 42 -13.37 -6.37 -18.17
N ASN A 43 -13.99 -7.52 -17.88
CA ASN A 43 -15.21 -7.97 -18.54
C ASN A 43 -16.40 -7.02 -18.34
N ARG A 44 -16.43 -6.31 -17.22
CA ARG A 44 -17.42 -5.27 -16.91
C ARG A 44 -17.10 -3.91 -17.56
N GLY A 45 -15.98 -3.78 -18.21
CA GLY A 45 -15.53 -2.52 -18.83
C GLY A 45 -15.11 -1.49 -17.78
N PHE A 46 -14.55 -1.92 -16.63
CA PHE A 46 -14.05 -0.96 -15.62
C PHE A 46 -12.79 -0.26 -16.17
N PRO A 47 -12.82 1.07 -16.38
CA PRO A 47 -11.83 1.75 -17.23
C PRO A 47 -10.38 1.64 -16.75
N LEU A 48 -10.15 1.55 -15.42
CA LEU A 48 -8.78 1.56 -14.88
C LEU A 48 -8.03 0.26 -15.10
N VAL A 49 -8.72 -0.84 -15.40
CA VAL A 49 -8.09 -2.15 -15.68
C VAL A 49 -8.23 -2.58 -17.14
N ASP A 50 -8.83 -1.72 -17.96
CA ASP A 50 -8.97 -1.98 -19.40
C ASP A 50 -7.58 -2.11 -20.03
N GLY A 51 -7.41 -3.19 -20.78
CA GLY A 51 -6.15 -3.50 -21.45
C GLY A 51 -5.00 -3.93 -20.53
N TRP A 52 -5.20 -4.17 -19.22
CA TRP A 52 -4.13 -4.74 -18.40
C TRP A 52 -3.79 -6.17 -18.85
N PRO A 53 -2.52 -6.47 -19.21
CA PRO A 53 -2.08 -7.82 -19.52
C PRO A 53 -1.95 -8.63 -18.21
N VAL A 54 -3.00 -9.37 -17.83
CA VAL A 54 -3.02 -10.18 -16.60
C VAL A 54 -2.36 -11.52 -16.84
N ASN A 55 -1.24 -11.76 -16.19
CA ASN A 55 -0.46 -12.98 -16.23
C ASN A 55 -0.65 -13.74 -14.90
N GLU A 56 -1.46 -14.81 -14.93
CA GLU A 56 -1.66 -15.70 -13.81
C GLU A 56 -0.53 -16.73 -13.76
N GLY A 57 0.35 -16.60 -12.78
CA GLY A 57 1.49 -17.51 -12.63
C GLY A 57 2.52 -17.05 -11.63
N ASP A 58 3.52 -17.88 -11.45
CA ASP A 58 4.66 -17.54 -10.59
C ASP A 58 5.56 -16.52 -11.28
N VAL A 59 5.90 -15.46 -10.59
CA VAL A 59 6.78 -14.42 -11.11
C VAL A 59 8.18 -14.93 -11.51
N ARG A 60 8.61 -16.05 -10.93
CA ARG A 60 9.89 -16.67 -11.23
C ARG A 60 9.92 -17.35 -12.61
N ASP A 61 8.75 -17.71 -13.11
CA ASP A 61 8.56 -18.36 -14.41
C ASP A 61 8.09 -17.37 -15.49
N PHE A 62 7.98 -16.08 -15.13
CA PHE A 62 7.46 -15.07 -16.03
C PHE A 62 8.46 -14.72 -17.15
N ASP A 63 7.99 -14.70 -18.39
CA ASP A 63 8.79 -14.31 -19.56
C ASP A 63 8.92 -12.78 -19.66
N TRP A 64 10.03 -12.27 -19.15
CA TRP A 64 10.35 -10.84 -19.22
C TRP A 64 10.65 -10.35 -20.63
N ALA A 65 11.07 -11.24 -21.55
CA ALA A 65 11.43 -10.87 -22.92
C ALA A 65 10.21 -10.48 -23.77
N GLY A 66 9.02 -10.91 -23.38
CA GLY A 66 7.75 -10.51 -24.01
C GLY A 66 7.30 -9.09 -23.67
N LEU A 67 7.92 -8.41 -22.71
CA LEU A 67 7.58 -7.04 -22.34
C LEU A 67 8.28 -6.02 -23.25
N PRO A 68 7.64 -4.85 -23.47
CA PRO A 68 8.26 -3.78 -24.24
C PRO A 68 9.47 -3.19 -23.49
N GLU A 69 10.51 -2.84 -24.24
CA GLU A 69 11.65 -2.11 -23.68
C GLU A 69 11.26 -0.77 -23.06
N GLY A 70 12.09 -0.28 -22.13
CA GLY A 70 11.97 1.05 -21.56
C GLY A 70 10.81 1.15 -20.55
N ILE A 71 10.69 0.21 -19.66
CA ILE A 71 9.77 0.29 -18.50
C ILE A 71 10.15 1.48 -17.63
N ASP A 72 9.20 2.35 -17.36
CA ASP A 72 9.41 3.53 -16.50
C ASP A 72 9.29 3.15 -15.03
N LEU A 73 8.33 2.30 -14.66
CA LEU A 73 8.05 1.90 -13.29
C LEU A 73 7.87 0.39 -13.14
N LEU A 74 8.58 -0.22 -12.20
CA LEU A 74 8.26 -1.54 -11.67
C LEU A 74 7.64 -1.36 -10.28
N ALA A 75 6.43 -1.86 -10.07
CA ALA A 75 5.77 -1.80 -8.78
C ALA A 75 5.45 -3.21 -8.25
N GLY A 76 5.37 -3.39 -6.93
CA GLY A 76 4.96 -4.67 -6.38
C GLY A 76 5.06 -4.79 -4.88
N GLY A 77 4.30 -5.75 -4.33
CA GLY A 77 4.30 -6.10 -2.91
C GLY A 77 4.74 -7.55 -2.69
N PRO A 78 6.04 -7.89 -2.77
CA PRO A 78 6.49 -9.27 -2.63
C PRO A 78 6.03 -9.88 -1.30
N PRO A 79 5.48 -11.10 -1.29
CA PRO A 79 5.10 -11.80 -0.06
C PRO A 79 6.28 -11.89 0.91
N CYS A 80 6.01 -11.54 2.17
CA CYS A 80 6.99 -11.49 3.25
C CYS A 80 6.51 -12.37 4.41
N GLN A 81 6.24 -13.63 4.13
CA GLN A 81 5.64 -14.55 5.10
C GLN A 81 6.49 -14.84 6.34
N PRO A 82 7.85 -14.90 6.28
CA PRO A 82 8.66 -15.09 7.49
C PRO A 82 8.55 -13.93 8.50
N PHE A 83 8.11 -12.73 8.06
CA PHE A 83 8.13 -11.49 8.82
C PHE A 83 6.74 -11.03 9.30
N SER A 84 5.68 -11.75 8.92
CA SER A 84 4.34 -11.50 9.47
C SER A 84 4.27 -11.92 10.94
N MET A 85 3.34 -11.33 11.71
CA MET A 85 3.20 -11.57 13.17
C MET A 85 2.96 -13.04 13.55
N GLY A 86 2.65 -13.92 12.60
CA GLY A 86 2.42 -15.36 12.80
C GLY A 86 3.53 -16.29 12.31
N GLY A 87 4.62 -15.76 11.75
CA GLY A 87 5.70 -16.57 11.17
C GLY A 87 6.74 -17.04 12.21
N LYS A 88 7.12 -18.30 12.16
CA LYS A 88 8.27 -18.83 12.93
C LYS A 88 9.57 -18.32 12.28
N HIS A 89 10.29 -17.45 12.92
CA HIS A 89 11.55 -16.74 12.65
C HIS A 89 12.66 -17.39 11.78
N LYS A 90 12.33 -18.06 10.68
CA LYS A 90 13.30 -18.57 9.70
C LYS A 90 13.21 -17.72 8.44
N ALA A 91 13.84 -16.56 8.47
CA ALA A 91 13.75 -15.57 7.39
C ALA A 91 14.45 -16.02 6.09
N PHE A 92 15.55 -16.75 6.19
CA PHE A 92 16.36 -17.12 5.04
C PHE A 92 16.14 -18.58 4.62
N GLY A 93 16.02 -18.82 3.31
CA GLY A 93 15.77 -20.15 2.73
C GLY A 93 14.30 -20.57 2.74
N ASP A 94 13.38 -19.67 3.09
CA ASP A 94 11.94 -19.89 2.91
C ASP A 94 11.57 -19.65 1.44
N THR A 95 11.04 -20.66 0.78
CA THR A 95 10.60 -20.58 -0.64
C THR A 95 9.50 -19.54 -0.89
N ARG A 96 8.92 -18.98 0.18
CA ARG A 96 7.91 -17.91 0.17
C ARG A 96 8.51 -16.51 0.21
N ASP A 97 9.85 -16.39 0.33
CA ASP A 97 10.55 -15.11 0.20
C ASP A 97 10.66 -14.75 -1.28
N MET A 98 9.91 -13.74 -1.69
CA MET A 98 9.86 -13.28 -3.08
C MET A 98 10.66 -12.00 -3.34
N PHE A 99 11.43 -11.49 -2.36
CA PHE A 99 12.35 -10.38 -2.62
C PHE A 99 13.41 -10.70 -3.68
N PRO A 100 14.03 -11.92 -3.71
CA PRO A 100 14.93 -12.25 -4.79
C PRO A 100 14.32 -12.15 -6.18
N ALA A 101 13.04 -12.55 -6.35
CA ALA A 101 12.34 -12.43 -7.62
C ALA A 101 12.06 -10.96 -7.99
N ALA A 102 11.73 -10.11 -7.01
CA ALA A 102 11.57 -8.68 -7.24
C ALA A 102 12.90 -8.01 -7.66
N VAL A 103 14.03 -8.37 -7.03
CA VAL A 103 15.36 -7.89 -7.41
C VAL A 103 15.74 -8.35 -8.81
N GLU A 104 15.43 -9.62 -9.16
CA GLU A 104 15.65 -10.14 -10.51
C GLU A 104 14.86 -9.37 -11.57
N ALA A 105 13.61 -9.05 -11.30
CA ALA A 105 12.79 -8.22 -12.17
C ALA A 105 13.39 -6.81 -12.35
N VAL A 106 13.89 -6.19 -11.28
CA VAL A 106 14.61 -4.88 -11.36
C VAL A 106 15.85 -5.00 -12.24
N ARG A 107 16.63 -6.08 -12.06
CA ARG A 107 17.85 -6.32 -12.84
C ARG A 107 17.55 -6.51 -14.34
N THR A 108 16.53 -7.29 -14.65
CA THR A 108 16.16 -7.66 -16.02
C THR A 108 15.50 -6.49 -16.76
N LEU A 109 14.51 -5.86 -16.15
CA LEU A 109 13.74 -4.78 -16.78
C LEU A 109 14.45 -3.43 -16.74
N ARG A 110 15.39 -3.23 -15.84
CA ARG A 110 16.15 -1.97 -15.66
C ARG A 110 15.24 -0.73 -15.62
N PRO A 111 14.12 -0.74 -14.85
CA PRO A 111 13.14 0.31 -14.87
C PRO A 111 13.77 1.66 -14.49
N LYS A 112 13.17 2.78 -14.89
CA LYS A 112 13.62 4.12 -14.46
C LYS A 112 13.42 4.32 -12.95
N ALA A 113 12.33 3.74 -12.40
CA ALA A 113 12.04 3.72 -10.97
C ALA A 113 11.37 2.41 -10.57
N PHE A 114 11.40 2.10 -9.28
CA PHE A 114 10.58 1.04 -8.70
C PHE A 114 9.89 1.48 -7.42
N ILE A 115 8.75 0.84 -7.11
CA ILE A 115 8.01 0.96 -5.85
C ILE A 115 7.81 -0.45 -5.31
N ILE A 116 8.46 -0.80 -4.21
CA ILE A 116 8.26 -2.06 -3.51
C ILE A 116 7.57 -1.79 -2.17
N GLU A 117 6.41 -2.40 -1.94
CA GLU A 117 5.67 -2.27 -0.67
C GLU A 117 5.84 -3.52 0.18
N ASN A 118 5.86 -3.34 1.50
CA ASN A 118 5.85 -4.46 2.45
C ASN A 118 5.26 -4.07 3.82
N VAL A 119 5.05 -5.08 4.66
CA VAL A 119 4.53 -4.88 6.01
C VAL A 119 5.56 -4.24 6.95
N LYS A 120 5.10 -3.45 7.96
CA LYS A 120 5.95 -2.87 9.00
C LYS A 120 6.85 -3.91 9.68
N GLY A 121 6.41 -5.17 9.77
CA GLY A 121 7.19 -6.24 10.40
C GLY A 121 8.60 -6.41 9.85
N LEU A 122 8.83 -6.06 8.60
CA LEU A 122 10.14 -6.09 7.95
C LEU A 122 11.16 -5.15 8.62
N THR A 123 10.75 -4.04 9.21
CA THR A 123 11.65 -3.06 9.86
C THR A 123 11.95 -3.35 11.33
N ARG A 124 11.57 -4.53 11.86
CA ARG A 124 11.90 -4.90 13.24
C ARG A 124 13.41 -5.11 13.41
N SER A 125 13.92 -4.77 14.60
CA SER A 125 15.35 -4.94 14.91
C SER A 125 15.84 -6.38 14.70
N SER A 126 14.99 -7.38 14.95
CA SER A 126 15.33 -8.80 14.71
C SER A 126 15.57 -9.14 13.23
N PHE A 127 15.17 -8.28 12.29
CA PHE A 127 15.35 -8.45 10.85
C PHE A 127 16.24 -7.38 10.22
N ALA A 128 16.91 -6.54 11.03
CA ALA A 128 17.68 -5.39 10.53
C ALA A 128 18.71 -5.79 9.45
N ASN A 129 19.48 -6.86 9.64
CA ASN A 129 20.47 -7.32 8.66
C ASN A 129 19.81 -7.79 7.36
N TYR A 130 18.67 -8.48 7.46
CA TYR A 130 17.95 -8.95 6.27
C TYR A 130 17.28 -7.78 5.54
N TYR A 131 16.75 -6.82 6.27
CA TYR A 131 16.21 -5.59 5.69
C TYR A 131 17.29 -4.80 4.95
N GLN A 132 18.46 -4.63 5.57
CA GLN A 132 19.62 -4.01 4.91
C GLN A 132 20.04 -4.77 3.66
N TYR A 133 20.02 -6.12 3.71
CA TYR A 133 20.33 -6.96 2.57
C TYR A 133 19.38 -6.72 1.40
N ILE A 134 18.07 -6.62 1.65
CA ILE A 134 17.08 -6.26 0.61
C ILE A 134 17.40 -4.89 -0.01
N LEU A 135 17.64 -3.88 0.83
CA LEU A 135 17.93 -2.53 0.33
C LEU A 135 19.17 -2.49 -0.56
N LEU A 136 20.24 -3.18 -0.15
CA LEU A 136 21.48 -3.22 -0.91
C LEU A 136 21.35 -4.02 -2.21
N GLN A 137 20.57 -5.09 -2.26
CA GLN A 137 20.28 -5.79 -3.51
C GLN A 137 19.50 -4.92 -4.50
N LEU A 138 18.58 -4.08 -4.00
CA LEU A 138 17.83 -3.13 -4.83
C LEU A 138 18.70 -1.95 -5.26
N GLU A 139 19.67 -1.53 -4.44
CA GLU A 139 20.63 -0.49 -4.77
C GLU A 139 21.65 -0.95 -5.82
N PHE A 140 22.09 -2.22 -5.73
CA PHE A 140 23.10 -2.83 -6.62
C PHE A 140 22.57 -4.14 -7.26
N PRO A 141 21.55 -4.07 -8.12
CA PRO A 141 20.87 -5.29 -8.60
C PRO A 141 21.73 -6.19 -9.48
N GLU A 142 22.79 -5.67 -10.09
CA GLU A 142 23.74 -6.48 -10.89
C GLU A 142 24.78 -7.23 -10.04
N VAL A 143 24.93 -6.87 -8.77
CA VAL A 143 25.78 -7.60 -7.82
C VAL A 143 25.01 -8.82 -7.32
N SER A 144 24.84 -9.82 -8.16
CA SER A 144 24.11 -11.04 -7.84
C SER A 144 24.87 -11.95 -6.88
N ARG A 145 24.12 -12.76 -6.11
CA ARG A 145 24.69 -13.79 -5.24
C ARG A 145 25.36 -14.86 -6.09
N LYS A 146 26.58 -15.22 -5.71
CA LYS A 146 27.34 -16.30 -6.37
C LYS A 146 26.79 -17.67 -5.97
N GLU A 147 27.06 -18.67 -6.79
CA GLU A 147 26.74 -20.04 -6.46
C GLU A 147 27.42 -20.45 -5.14
N GLN A 148 26.69 -21.10 -4.25
CA GLN A 148 27.12 -21.50 -2.90
C GLN A 148 27.49 -20.36 -1.93
N GLU A 149 27.40 -19.08 -2.33
CA GLU A 149 27.63 -17.95 -1.43
C GLU A 149 26.48 -17.87 -0.40
N SER A 150 26.82 -17.73 0.90
CA SER A 150 25.78 -17.47 1.90
C SER A 150 25.19 -16.06 1.71
N TRP A 151 23.97 -15.84 2.18
CA TRP A 151 23.38 -14.49 2.11
C TRP A 151 24.14 -13.47 2.96
N LEU A 152 24.81 -13.91 4.05
CA LEU A 152 25.66 -13.04 4.89
C LEU A 152 26.94 -12.62 4.15
N ASP A 153 27.58 -13.55 3.44
CA ASP A 153 28.76 -13.22 2.64
C ASP A 153 28.40 -12.29 1.48
N HIS A 154 27.24 -12.52 0.85
CA HIS A 154 26.71 -11.62 -0.15
C HIS A 154 26.39 -10.23 0.43
N LEU A 155 25.78 -10.16 1.63
CA LEU A 155 25.54 -8.90 2.33
C LEU A 155 26.87 -8.13 2.56
N HIS A 156 27.90 -8.80 3.08
CA HIS A 156 29.21 -8.18 3.29
C HIS A 156 29.81 -7.66 1.98
N ARG A 157 29.66 -8.39 0.89
CA ARG A 157 30.14 -7.97 -0.43
C ARG A 157 29.37 -6.76 -0.95
N LEU A 158 28.07 -6.71 -0.79
CA LEU A 158 27.23 -5.54 -1.11
C LEU A 158 27.59 -4.32 -0.23
N GLN A 159 27.88 -4.54 1.05
CA GLN A 159 28.34 -3.47 1.95
C GLN A 159 29.71 -2.93 1.53
N ALA A 160 30.64 -3.81 1.13
CA ALA A 160 31.95 -3.42 0.61
C ALA A 160 31.81 -2.61 -0.68
N GLU A 161 30.92 -2.99 -1.59
CA GLU A 161 30.60 -2.26 -2.80
C GLU A 161 30.14 -0.82 -2.48
N LYS A 162 29.19 -0.69 -1.55
CA LYS A 162 28.67 0.62 -1.11
C LYS A 162 29.73 1.50 -0.46
N THR A 163 30.64 0.93 0.34
CA THR A 163 31.65 1.68 1.10
C THR A 163 32.92 1.96 0.33
N SER A 164 33.22 1.20 -0.72
CA SER A 164 34.41 1.37 -1.53
C SER A 164 34.51 2.76 -2.20
N GLY A 165 33.42 3.52 -2.21
CA GLY A 165 33.36 4.85 -2.81
C GLY A 165 33.69 4.83 -4.30
N LEU A 166 33.82 3.65 -4.88
CA LEU A 166 34.22 3.47 -6.25
C LEU A 166 33.13 4.07 -7.14
N GLN A 167 33.45 5.25 -7.66
CA GLN A 167 32.82 5.84 -8.86
C GLN A 167 32.87 4.86 -10.07
N HIS A 168 33.14 3.61 -9.84
CA HIS A 168 33.38 2.55 -10.81
C HIS A 168 32.40 1.39 -10.77
N VAL A 169 31.22 1.56 -10.17
CA VAL A 169 30.15 0.63 -10.51
C VAL A 169 29.70 1.00 -11.93
N SER A 170 30.46 0.51 -12.91
CA SER A 170 30.03 0.51 -14.31
C SER A 170 28.87 -0.46 -14.44
N GLY A 171 27.68 -0.04 -14.00
CA GLY A 171 26.51 -0.92 -13.98
C GLY A 171 25.25 -0.23 -13.53
N LEU A 172 24.20 -1.00 -13.43
CA LEU A 172 22.89 -0.59 -12.97
C LEU A 172 22.89 -0.34 -11.47
N THR A 173 22.62 0.89 -11.06
CA THR A 173 22.44 1.26 -9.64
C THR A 173 21.19 2.09 -9.45
N TYR A 174 20.66 2.09 -8.22
CA TYR A 174 19.50 2.86 -7.82
C TYR A 174 19.75 3.66 -6.54
N ASN A 175 19.22 4.89 -6.52
CA ASN A 175 19.06 5.66 -5.28
C ASN A 175 17.80 5.17 -4.57
N VAL A 176 17.97 4.46 -3.46
CA VAL A 176 16.88 3.74 -2.76
C VAL A 176 16.48 4.49 -1.50
N VAL A 177 15.19 4.82 -1.38
CA VAL A 177 14.60 5.53 -0.23
C VAL A 177 13.53 4.65 0.43
N PRO A 178 13.85 4.02 1.56
CA PRO A 178 12.87 3.28 2.34
C PRO A 178 12.12 4.20 3.31
N THR A 179 10.78 4.12 3.35
CA THR A 179 9.95 4.94 4.24
C THR A 179 8.86 4.11 4.89
N LEU A 180 8.75 4.18 6.22
CA LEU A 180 7.63 3.60 6.97
C LEU A 180 6.53 4.65 7.07
N VAL A 181 5.33 4.33 6.59
CA VAL A 181 4.19 5.24 6.57
C VAL A 181 2.97 4.65 7.27
N ASN A 182 2.15 5.52 7.86
CA ASN A 182 0.79 5.18 8.28
C ASN A 182 -0.20 5.74 7.26
N ALA A 183 -0.96 4.87 6.62
CA ALA A 183 -1.93 5.25 5.59
C ALA A 183 -2.93 6.35 6.06
N ALA A 184 -3.29 6.35 7.35
CA ALA A 184 -4.17 7.38 7.91
C ALA A 184 -3.61 8.81 7.76
N ASN A 185 -2.28 8.99 7.78
CA ASN A 185 -1.63 10.28 7.62
C ASN A 185 -1.73 10.82 6.17
N PHE A 186 -2.20 10.00 5.26
CA PHE A 186 -2.43 10.33 3.84
C PHE A 186 -3.93 10.34 3.47
N GLY A 187 -4.81 10.35 4.48
CA GLY A 187 -6.26 10.45 4.27
C GLY A 187 -6.95 9.12 3.93
N ILE A 188 -6.29 8.00 4.13
CA ILE A 188 -6.92 6.68 4.05
C ILE A 188 -7.67 6.42 5.37
N PRO A 189 -8.94 5.95 5.35
CA PRO A 189 -9.74 5.75 6.55
C PRO A 189 -9.34 4.47 7.32
N GLN A 190 -8.04 4.20 7.39
CA GLN A 190 -7.49 3.00 8.01
C GLN A 190 -6.10 3.28 8.60
N LYS A 191 -5.86 2.89 9.85
CA LYS A 191 -4.52 2.80 10.43
C LYS A 191 -3.82 1.58 9.89
N ARG A 192 -3.02 1.78 8.85
CA ARG A 192 -2.27 0.72 8.19
C ARG A 192 -0.83 1.17 7.98
N GLU A 193 0.09 0.57 8.72
CA GLU A 193 1.51 0.88 8.58
C GLU A 193 2.16 -0.02 7.53
N ARG A 194 2.87 0.61 6.59
CA ARG A 194 3.56 -0.09 5.49
C ARG A 194 4.91 0.54 5.23
N VAL A 195 5.85 -0.28 4.81
CA VAL A 195 7.14 0.16 4.29
C VAL A 195 7.03 0.29 2.79
N PHE A 196 7.38 1.45 2.27
CA PHE A 196 7.63 1.63 0.84
C PHE A 196 9.13 1.76 0.62
N ILE A 197 9.64 1.04 -0.36
CA ILE A 197 11.02 1.11 -0.82
C ILE A 197 10.95 1.63 -2.25
N VAL A 198 11.28 2.90 -2.44
CA VAL A 198 11.25 3.55 -3.74
C VAL A 198 12.67 3.75 -4.22
N GLY A 199 12.95 3.36 -5.45
CA GLY A 199 14.27 3.55 -6.05
C GLY A 199 14.17 4.24 -7.39
N PHE A 200 15.10 5.14 -7.64
CA PHE A 200 15.31 5.77 -8.94
C PHE A 200 16.67 5.36 -9.48
N ARG A 201 16.73 5.01 -10.75
CA ARG A 201 17.99 4.66 -11.41
C ARG A 201 18.97 5.82 -11.33
N SER A 202 20.18 5.54 -10.85
CA SER A 202 21.13 6.60 -10.44
C SER A 202 21.57 7.51 -11.58
N ASP A 203 21.59 7.02 -12.83
CA ASP A 203 21.92 7.80 -14.03
C ASP A 203 20.92 8.93 -14.34
N LEU A 204 19.74 8.88 -13.70
CA LEU A 204 18.72 9.92 -13.87
C LEU A 204 19.00 11.17 -13.02
N GLY A 205 19.83 11.04 -11.97
CA GLY A 205 20.16 12.13 -11.06
C GLY A 205 18.96 12.67 -10.28
N VAL A 206 17.98 11.82 -9.99
CA VAL A 206 16.77 12.19 -9.23
C VAL A 206 17.09 12.17 -7.74
N GLU A 207 16.83 13.28 -7.06
CA GLU A 207 16.75 13.36 -5.62
C GLU A 207 15.27 13.31 -5.22
N TRP A 208 14.86 12.23 -4.57
CA TRP A 208 13.47 11.99 -4.22
C TRP A 208 13.30 11.77 -2.72
N SER A 209 12.21 12.31 -2.18
CA SER A 209 11.74 12.03 -0.82
C SER A 209 10.28 11.60 -0.87
N PHE A 210 9.88 10.84 0.14
CA PHE A 210 8.48 10.45 0.27
C PHE A 210 7.60 11.71 0.44
N PRO A 211 6.39 11.75 -0.17
CA PRO A 211 5.47 12.89 -0.03
C PRO A 211 5.12 13.18 1.43
N ASP A 212 4.90 14.45 1.74
CA ASP A 212 4.54 14.90 3.08
C ASP A 212 3.18 14.36 3.54
N GLU A 213 3.05 14.13 4.83
CA GLU A 213 1.80 13.75 5.47
C GLU A 213 0.79 14.91 5.40
N THR A 214 -0.44 14.60 4.98
CA THR A 214 -1.49 15.59 4.75
C THR A 214 -2.59 15.58 5.79
N HIS A 215 -2.63 14.55 6.64
CA HIS A 215 -3.67 14.33 7.65
C HIS A 215 -3.04 13.95 8.99
N SER A 216 -3.68 14.36 10.09
CA SER A 216 -3.19 14.02 11.43
C SER A 216 -4.30 13.58 12.39
N TYR A 217 -3.90 12.83 13.41
CA TYR A 217 -4.79 12.43 14.50
C TYR A 217 -5.21 13.66 15.34
N ASP A 218 -4.30 14.64 15.51
CA ASP A 218 -4.59 15.86 16.23
C ASP A 218 -5.67 16.69 15.54
N ALA A 219 -5.63 16.78 14.22
CA ALA A 219 -6.68 17.44 13.45
C ALA A 219 -8.04 16.71 13.59
N LEU A 220 -8.05 15.38 13.68
CA LEU A 220 -9.28 14.62 13.97
C LEU A 220 -9.79 14.96 15.37
N LEU A 221 -8.95 14.90 16.40
CA LEU A 221 -9.34 15.24 17.78
C LEU A 221 -9.83 16.67 17.89
N HIS A 222 -9.17 17.61 17.19
CA HIS A 222 -9.60 19.02 17.16
C HIS A 222 -10.99 19.16 16.55
N SER A 223 -11.24 18.48 15.42
CA SER A 223 -12.55 18.53 14.75
C SER A 223 -13.66 17.84 15.57
N GLN A 224 -13.35 16.80 16.33
CA GLN A 224 -14.32 16.10 17.18
C GLN A 224 -14.60 16.82 18.50
N TRP A 225 -13.57 17.29 19.20
CA TRP A 225 -13.66 17.64 20.62
C TRP A 225 -13.42 19.12 20.92
N VAL A 226 -12.84 19.89 19.97
CA VAL A 226 -12.63 21.33 20.12
C VAL A 226 -13.70 22.11 19.39
N THR A 227 -13.83 21.88 18.07
CA THR A 227 -14.83 22.61 17.24
C THR A 227 -16.18 21.91 17.15
N GLY A 228 -16.21 20.58 17.21
CA GLY A 228 -17.41 19.78 16.98
C GLY A 228 -17.79 19.62 15.50
N SER A 229 -17.02 20.19 14.57
CA SER A 229 -17.30 20.18 13.14
C SER A 229 -17.38 18.77 12.52
N TYR A 230 -16.67 17.81 13.10
CA TYR A 230 -16.79 16.40 12.71
C TYR A 230 -18.21 15.87 12.91
N TRP A 231 -18.81 16.12 14.07
CA TRP A 231 -20.15 15.64 14.40
C TRP A 231 -21.22 16.32 13.56
N GLU A 232 -21.06 17.63 13.31
CA GLU A 232 -21.96 18.42 12.46
C GLU A 232 -21.95 17.88 11.03
N ARG A 233 -20.78 17.62 10.46
CA ARG A 233 -20.64 17.04 9.11
C ARG A 233 -21.35 15.68 8.98
N HIS A 234 -21.38 14.91 10.04
CA HIS A 234 -22.05 13.62 10.08
C HIS A 234 -23.50 13.64 10.59
N GLY A 235 -24.04 14.82 10.85
CA GLY A 235 -25.43 14.97 11.34
C GLY A 235 -25.66 14.41 12.73
N ILE A 236 -24.61 14.26 13.55
CA ILE A 236 -24.72 13.72 14.91
C ILE A 236 -25.14 14.84 15.87
N ALA A 237 -26.36 14.75 16.40
CA ALA A 237 -26.88 15.71 17.36
C ALA A 237 -26.02 15.76 18.65
N LYS A 238 -25.98 16.89 19.34
CA LYS A 238 -25.16 17.06 20.54
C LYS A 238 -25.46 16.04 21.62
N ALA A 239 -26.72 15.64 21.75
CA ALA A 239 -27.15 14.63 22.74
C ALA A 239 -26.63 13.21 22.41
N ASP A 240 -26.34 12.92 21.14
CA ASP A 240 -25.91 11.60 20.66
C ASP A 240 -24.38 11.50 20.54
N ARG A 241 -23.66 12.61 20.78
CA ARG A 241 -22.20 12.61 20.73
C ARG A 241 -21.63 11.81 21.92
N PRO A 242 -20.62 10.95 21.70
CA PRO A 242 -19.98 10.23 22.80
C PRO A 242 -19.34 11.20 23.82
N GLU A 243 -19.16 10.75 25.03
CA GLU A 243 -18.35 11.48 26.02
C GLU A 243 -16.86 11.46 25.62
N LEU A 244 -16.14 12.51 26.00
CA LEU A 244 -14.70 12.63 25.77
C LEU A 244 -13.97 11.52 26.53
N PRO A 245 -13.32 10.55 25.82
CA PRO A 245 -12.63 9.46 26.48
C PRO A 245 -11.51 9.95 27.41
N PRO A 246 -11.42 9.46 28.66
CA PRO A 246 -10.42 9.92 29.66
C PRO A 246 -8.98 9.87 29.14
N ARG A 247 -8.63 8.87 28.34
CA ARG A 247 -7.29 8.67 27.77
C ARG A 247 -6.83 9.79 26.83
N ILE A 248 -7.73 10.54 26.22
CA ILE A 248 -7.41 11.65 25.30
C ILE A 248 -7.75 13.02 25.89
N ALA A 249 -8.43 13.09 27.04
CA ALA A 249 -8.90 14.33 27.66
C ALA A 249 -7.75 15.32 27.94
N GLY A 250 -6.59 14.83 28.40
CA GLY A 250 -5.41 15.66 28.60
C GLY A 250 -4.88 16.29 27.32
N ARG A 251 -4.88 15.53 26.21
CA ARG A 251 -4.44 16.01 24.89
C ARG A 251 -5.40 17.08 24.35
N VAL A 252 -6.70 16.83 24.45
CA VAL A 252 -7.73 17.79 24.02
C VAL A 252 -7.65 19.07 24.83
N ARG A 253 -7.54 19.01 26.18
CA ARG A 253 -7.37 20.21 27.04
C ARG A 253 -6.15 21.03 26.63
N LYS A 254 -5.04 20.38 26.30
CA LYS A 254 -3.84 21.07 25.81
C LYS A 254 -4.09 21.79 24.48
N MET A 255 -4.80 21.16 23.54
CA MET A 255 -5.18 21.80 22.26
C MET A 255 -6.04 23.05 22.49
N VAL A 256 -7.05 22.96 23.36
CA VAL A 256 -7.89 24.11 23.71
C VAL A 256 -7.06 25.25 24.33
N ALA A 257 -6.17 24.92 25.28
CA ALA A 257 -5.32 25.93 25.92
C ALA A 257 -4.33 26.60 24.95
N MET A 258 -3.86 25.90 23.93
CA MET A 258 -2.96 26.47 22.92
C MET A 258 -3.69 27.39 21.93
N GLY A 259 -5.01 27.28 21.79
CA GLY A 259 -5.81 28.07 20.84
C GLY A 259 -5.42 27.88 19.35
N PHE A 260 -4.75 26.78 19.03
CA PHE A 260 -4.18 26.53 17.71
C PHE A 260 -4.81 25.31 17.06
N ALA A 261 -5.22 25.46 15.82
CA ALA A 261 -5.70 24.35 15.00
C ALA A 261 -4.52 23.68 14.28
N PRO A 262 -4.44 22.35 14.26
CA PRO A 262 -3.45 21.63 13.45
C PRO A 262 -3.55 22.02 11.96
N PRO A 263 -2.42 22.22 11.27
CA PRO A 263 -2.43 22.61 9.85
C PRO A 263 -2.89 21.50 8.91
N GLU A 264 -2.73 20.25 9.35
CA GLU A 264 -3.12 19.08 8.55
C GLU A 264 -4.66 18.91 8.56
N LYS A 265 -5.14 18.13 7.60
CA LYS A 265 -6.53 17.67 7.57
C LYS A 265 -6.78 16.61 8.65
N ALA A 266 -8.00 16.50 9.11
CA ALA A 266 -8.41 15.46 10.04
C ALA A 266 -8.26 14.06 9.40
N TRP A 267 -7.73 13.09 10.15
CA TRP A 267 -7.79 11.69 9.74
C TRP A 267 -9.23 11.32 9.33
N ARG A 268 -9.35 10.55 8.28
CA ARG A 268 -10.64 10.00 7.86
C ARG A 268 -10.99 8.78 8.72
N THR A 269 -12.25 8.67 9.07
CA THR A 269 -12.79 7.64 9.95
C THR A 269 -13.51 6.54 9.17
N VAL A 270 -13.90 5.46 9.85
CA VAL A 270 -14.81 4.46 9.27
C VAL A 270 -16.10 5.14 8.83
N ARG A 271 -16.66 6.03 9.64
CA ARG A 271 -17.89 6.78 9.29
C ARG A 271 -17.70 7.59 8.00
N ASP A 272 -16.56 8.26 7.82
CA ASP A 272 -16.25 8.98 6.57
C ASP A 272 -16.23 8.05 5.35
N ALA A 273 -15.74 6.82 5.51
CA ALA A 273 -15.68 5.85 4.41
C ALA A 273 -17.06 5.28 4.04
N LEU A 274 -17.97 5.25 5.00
CA LEU A 274 -19.30 4.65 4.84
C LEU A 274 -20.40 5.65 4.48
N VAL A 275 -20.07 6.92 4.26
CA VAL A 275 -21.04 7.91 3.80
C VAL A 275 -21.70 7.46 2.50
N GLY A 276 -23.03 7.48 2.46
CA GLY A 276 -23.83 7.15 1.28
C GLY A 276 -23.94 5.66 0.96
N ILE A 277 -23.51 4.77 1.85
CA ILE A 277 -23.79 3.35 1.77
C ILE A 277 -24.65 2.95 2.98
N PRO A 278 -25.81 2.23 2.79
CA PRO A 278 -26.65 1.80 3.90
C PRO A 278 -26.00 0.66 4.68
N ASP A 279 -26.57 0.28 5.82
CA ASP A 279 -26.18 -0.98 6.46
C ASP A 279 -26.51 -2.16 5.51
N PRO A 280 -25.68 -3.20 5.41
CA PRO A 280 -25.92 -4.33 4.48
C PRO A 280 -27.21 -5.13 4.78
N ARG A 281 -27.90 -4.84 5.88
CA ARG A 281 -29.21 -5.41 6.24
C ARG A 281 -30.39 -4.52 5.87
N GLU A 282 -30.11 -3.28 5.44
CA GLU A 282 -31.13 -2.30 5.12
C GLU A 282 -31.47 -2.31 3.62
N PRO A 283 -32.70 -1.90 3.25
CA PRO A 283 -33.08 -1.70 1.85
C PRO A 283 -32.11 -0.74 1.14
N GLY A 284 -31.81 -1.01 -0.14
CA GLY A 284 -30.86 -0.26 -0.94
C GLY A 284 -29.43 -0.77 -0.86
N SER A 285 -29.14 -1.72 0.05
CA SER A 285 -27.81 -2.35 0.12
C SER A 285 -27.49 -3.17 -1.14
N GLU A 286 -28.50 -3.73 -1.77
CA GLU A 286 -28.43 -4.50 -3.03
C GLU A 286 -27.96 -3.66 -4.24
N LEU A 287 -28.02 -2.36 -4.15
CA LEU A 287 -27.51 -1.44 -5.19
C LEU A 287 -25.97 -1.38 -5.23
N PHE A 288 -25.32 -1.89 -4.19
CA PHE A 288 -23.86 -1.88 -4.07
C PHE A 288 -23.29 -3.28 -4.28
N HIS A 289 -22.40 -3.43 -5.24
CA HIS A 289 -21.69 -4.70 -5.46
C HIS A 289 -20.88 -5.12 -4.24
N ASN A 290 -20.94 -6.42 -3.91
CA ASN A 290 -20.21 -7.00 -2.78
C ASN A 290 -20.63 -6.43 -1.40
N HIS A 291 -21.85 -5.91 -1.25
CA HIS A 291 -22.33 -5.32 -0.01
C HIS A 291 -23.33 -6.24 0.72
N ASN A 292 -22.94 -7.48 0.93
CA ASN A 292 -23.75 -8.49 1.62
C ASN A 292 -23.42 -8.52 3.11
N PHE A 293 -24.45 -8.74 3.94
CA PHE A 293 -24.28 -8.95 5.37
C PHE A 293 -23.54 -10.27 5.63
N GLN A 294 -22.54 -10.22 6.53
CA GLN A 294 -21.83 -11.39 7.03
C GLN A 294 -22.11 -11.56 8.50
N ASP A 295 -22.72 -12.70 8.85
CA ASP A 295 -23.06 -13.04 10.24
C ASP A 295 -21.88 -13.62 11.02
N GLY A 296 -22.07 -13.80 12.34
CA GLY A 296 -21.14 -14.50 13.22
C GLY A 296 -20.07 -13.63 13.87
N ALA A 297 -20.13 -12.31 13.74
CA ALA A 297 -19.19 -11.38 14.39
C ALA A 297 -19.35 -11.42 15.92
N LYS A 298 -18.23 -11.63 16.64
CA LYS A 298 -18.18 -11.63 18.10
C LYS A 298 -16.96 -10.85 18.59
N ALA A 299 -17.17 -9.95 19.54
CA ALA A 299 -16.07 -9.28 20.23
C ALA A 299 -15.50 -10.17 21.35
N TYR A 300 -14.18 -10.22 21.46
CA TYR A 300 -13.47 -10.89 22.54
C TYR A 300 -12.14 -10.15 22.83
N PRO A 301 -11.50 -10.40 23.98
CA PRO A 301 -10.27 -9.69 24.34
C PRO A 301 -9.24 -9.69 23.20
N GLY A 302 -8.75 -8.51 22.82
CA GLY A 302 -7.84 -8.31 21.68
C GLY A 302 -8.52 -8.18 20.30
N HIS A 303 -9.82 -8.48 20.18
CA HIS A 303 -10.59 -8.44 18.94
C HIS A 303 -11.89 -7.65 19.13
N THR A 304 -11.76 -6.32 19.20
CA THR A 304 -12.86 -5.42 19.61
C THR A 304 -13.50 -4.64 18.47
N GLY A 305 -13.11 -4.92 17.22
CA GLY A 305 -13.62 -4.16 16.07
C GLY A 305 -13.04 -2.75 15.94
N SER A 306 -13.45 -2.05 14.89
CA SER A 306 -13.06 -0.67 14.57
C SER A 306 -14.19 0.28 14.93
N PRO A 307 -13.97 1.30 15.81
CA PRO A 307 -14.98 2.31 16.10
C PRO A 307 -15.30 3.14 14.86
N LEU A 308 -16.57 3.54 14.70
CA LEU A 308 -17.02 4.36 13.56
C LEU A 308 -16.29 5.70 13.45
N ASP A 309 -15.99 6.33 14.59
CA ASP A 309 -15.45 7.69 14.67
C ASP A 309 -13.91 7.75 14.76
N LEU A 310 -13.26 6.65 14.39
CA LEU A 310 -11.81 6.53 14.22
C LEU A 310 -11.50 5.87 12.88
N PRO A 311 -10.27 6.01 12.36
CA PRO A 311 -9.84 5.18 11.23
C PRO A 311 -9.94 3.69 11.59
N ALA A 312 -10.31 2.86 10.63
CA ALA A 312 -10.34 1.42 10.82
C ALA A 312 -8.99 0.89 11.31
N LYS A 313 -9.00 -0.17 12.08
CA LYS A 313 -7.82 -0.99 12.31
C LYS A 313 -7.36 -1.60 11.00
N THR A 314 -6.09 -2.00 10.91
CA THR A 314 -5.57 -2.68 9.71
C THR A 314 -6.43 -3.89 9.35
N LEU A 315 -7.07 -3.87 8.18
CA LEU A 315 -7.73 -5.06 7.63
C LEU A 315 -6.68 -6.16 7.43
N LYS A 316 -6.98 -7.36 7.90
CA LYS A 316 -6.10 -8.54 7.80
C LYS A 316 -6.65 -9.53 6.80
N ALA A 317 -5.74 -10.16 6.06
CA ALA A 317 -6.07 -11.22 5.12
C ALA A 317 -6.65 -12.48 5.80
N GLY A 318 -6.41 -12.63 7.10
CA GLY A 318 -6.80 -13.82 7.86
C GLY A 318 -5.87 -15.02 7.60
N ALA A 319 -5.71 -15.87 8.61
CA ALA A 319 -5.22 -17.24 8.40
C ALA A 319 -6.46 -18.14 8.25
N HIS A 320 -6.47 -19.02 7.29
CA HIS A 320 -7.55 -19.99 7.05
C HIS A 320 -8.94 -19.39 6.76
N GLY A 321 -9.00 -18.23 6.12
CA GLY A 321 -10.28 -17.62 5.70
C GLY A 321 -11.14 -17.06 6.84
N VAL A 322 -10.64 -16.99 8.06
CA VAL A 322 -11.32 -16.35 9.19
C VAL A 322 -10.67 -15.00 9.46
N PRO A 323 -11.29 -13.88 9.06
CA PRO A 323 -10.79 -12.56 9.41
C PRO A 323 -10.87 -12.38 10.93
N GLY A 324 -9.78 -11.93 11.53
CA GLY A 324 -9.75 -11.56 12.94
C GLY A 324 -10.67 -10.36 13.24
N GLY A 325 -10.80 -10.01 14.50
CA GLY A 325 -11.66 -8.92 14.97
C GLY A 325 -11.34 -7.53 14.42
N GLU A 326 -10.26 -7.37 13.68
CA GLU A 326 -9.93 -6.14 12.95
C GLU A 326 -10.82 -5.90 11.74
N ASN A 327 -11.43 -6.97 11.17
CA ASN A 327 -12.34 -6.88 10.03
C ASN A 327 -13.81 -6.64 10.47
N MET A 328 -13.99 -6.18 11.70
CA MET A 328 -15.28 -5.83 12.30
C MET A 328 -15.37 -4.33 12.58
N MET A 329 -16.58 -3.79 12.52
CA MET A 329 -16.91 -2.52 13.14
C MET A 329 -17.53 -2.72 14.53
N VAL A 330 -17.44 -1.69 15.36
CA VAL A 330 -18.17 -1.60 16.63
C VAL A 330 -19.04 -0.36 16.62
N TYR A 331 -20.31 -0.53 16.93
CA TYR A 331 -21.28 0.53 17.07
C TYR A 331 -21.13 1.26 18.42
N PRO A 332 -21.68 2.49 18.57
CA PRO A 332 -21.65 3.21 19.84
C PRO A 332 -22.28 2.45 21.01
N ASN A 333 -23.27 1.59 20.74
CA ASN A 333 -23.92 0.73 21.75
C ASN A 333 -23.11 -0.53 22.11
N GLY A 334 -21.91 -0.71 21.55
CA GLY A 334 -21.03 -1.86 21.78
C GLY A 334 -21.31 -3.08 20.91
N GLY A 335 -22.37 -3.08 20.10
CA GLY A 335 -22.65 -4.14 19.13
C GLY A 335 -21.57 -4.19 18.06
N VAL A 336 -21.29 -5.39 17.54
CA VAL A 336 -20.28 -5.58 16.48
C VAL A 336 -20.89 -6.31 15.29
N ARG A 337 -20.35 -6.04 14.10
CA ARG A 337 -20.55 -6.84 12.90
C ARG A 337 -19.30 -6.85 12.03
N TYR A 338 -19.17 -7.85 11.18
CA TYR A 338 -18.15 -7.81 10.14
C TYR A 338 -18.43 -6.67 9.16
N PHE A 339 -17.36 -6.08 8.64
CA PHE A 339 -17.48 -5.25 7.44
C PHE A 339 -17.93 -6.14 6.27
N SER A 340 -18.81 -5.61 5.44
CA SER A 340 -19.03 -6.20 4.12
C SER A 340 -17.76 -6.05 3.27
N VAL A 341 -17.71 -6.79 2.16
CA VAL A 341 -16.59 -6.65 1.19
C VAL A 341 -16.56 -5.22 0.63
N ARG A 342 -17.71 -4.62 0.32
CA ARG A 342 -17.79 -3.22 -0.17
C ARG A 342 -17.30 -2.22 0.85
N GLU A 343 -17.68 -2.34 2.11
CA GLU A 343 -17.20 -1.47 3.18
C GLU A 343 -15.67 -1.59 3.34
N SER A 344 -15.15 -2.81 3.32
CA SER A 344 -13.71 -3.09 3.38
C SER A 344 -12.98 -2.52 2.17
N ALA A 345 -13.59 -2.60 0.97
CA ALA A 345 -13.05 -1.99 -0.25
C ALA A 345 -12.96 -0.46 -0.13
N ARG A 346 -13.99 0.21 0.43
CA ARG A 346 -13.95 1.65 0.71
C ARG A 346 -12.89 2.02 1.75
N LEU A 347 -12.68 1.19 2.78
CA LEU A 347 -11.59 1.38 3.75
C LEU A 347 -10.19 1.25 3.11
N GLN A 348 -10.08 0.47 2.05
CA GLN A 348 -8.89 0.33 1.20
C GLN A 348 -8.92 1.28 0.00
N THR A 349 -9.87 2.19 -0.03
CA THR A 349 -10.04 3.21 -1.07
C THR A 349 -10.18 2.68 -2.50
N PHE A 350 -10.71 1.46 -2.66
CA PHE A 350 -11.13 0.99 -3.98
C PHE A 350 -12.38 1.74 -4.44
N PRO A 351 -12.51 2.04 -5.74
CA PRO A 351 -13.72 2.64 -6.30
C PRO A 351 -14.94 1.73 -6.14
N ASP A 352 -16.13 2.31 -5.95
CA ASP A 352 -17.37 1.54 -5.74
C ASP A 352 -17.76 0.65 -6.93
N GLY A 353 -17.38 1.04 -8.15
CA GLY A 353 -17.59 0.23 -9.34
C GLY A 353 -16.66 -0.99 -9.47
N TYR A 354 -15.61 -1.07 -8.65
CA TYR A 354 -14.68 -2.20 -8.68
C TYR A 354 -15.25 -3.40 -7.91
N VAL A 355 -15.41 -4.53 -8.56
CA VAL A 355 -16.06 -5.74 -8.03
C VAL A 355 -15.00 -6.76 -7.61
N PHE A 356 -15.22 -7.44 -6.49
CA PHE A 356 -14.36 -8.51 -6.00
C PHE A 356 -14.97 -9.87 -6.29
N HIS A 357 -14.18 -10.78 -6.85
CA HIS A 357 -14.56 -12.13 -7.19
C HIS A 357 -14.18 -13.12 -6.08
N GLY A 358 -15.09 -14.05 -5.78
CA GLY A 358 -14.90 -15.12 -4.82
C GLY A 358 -15.81 -15.04 -3.59
N ALA A 359 -15.74 -16.08 -2.76
CA ALA A 359 -16.43 -16.11 -1.48
C ALA A 359 -15.90 -15.02 -0.53
N TRP A 360 -16.69 -14.67 0.49
CA TRP A 360 -16.35 -13.60 1.44
C TRP A 360 -14.94 -13.74 2.03
N GLY A 361 -14.52 -14.94 2.44
CA GLY A 361 -13.16 -15.17 2.97
C GLY A 361 -12.07 -14.84 1.98
N GLU A 362 -12.24 -15.21 0.71
CA GLU A 362 -11.28 -14.95 -0.37
C GLU A 362 -11.22 -13.46 -0.73
N THR A 363 -12.37 -12.80 -0.82
CA THR A 363 -12.42 -11.36 -1.08
C THR A 363 -11.83 -10.54 0.06
N MET A 364 -12.07 -10.94 1.31
CA MET A 364 -11.44 -10.31 2.48
C MET A 364 -9.93 -10.56 2.54
N ARG A 365 -9.45 -11.72 2.05
CA ARG A 365 -8.01 -12.00 1.92
C ARG A 365 -7.36 -11.07 0.89
N GLN A 366 -7.98 -10.88 -0.26
CA GLN A 366 -7.54 -9.93 -1.28
C GLN A 366 -7.44 -8.51 -0.70
N LEU A 367 -8.49 -8.04 -0.01
CA LEU A 367 -8.53 -6.71 0.61
C LEU A 367 -7.53 -6.54 1.75
N GLY A 368 -7.33 -7.58 2.56
CA GLY A 368 -6.35 -7.56 3.66
C GLY A 368 -4.89 -7.48 3.17
N ASN A 369 -4.59 -8.08 2.02
CA ASN A 369 -3.28 -8.02 1.37
C ASN A 369 -3.07 -6.72 0.59
N ALA A 370 -4.13 -6.08 0.09
CA ALA A 370 -4.02 -4.94 -0.80
C ALA A 370 -3.32 -3.73 -0.18
N VAL A 371 -2.58 -3.00 -1.02
CA VAL A 371 -2.21 -1.61 -0.76
C VAL A 371 -3.45 -0.74 -0.99
N PRO A 372 -3.78 0.21 -0.09
CA PRO A 372 -4.87 1.15 -0.36
C PRO A 372 -4.63 1.92 -1.66
N VAL A 373 -5.64 1.92 -2.54
CA VAL A 373 -5.52 2.50 -3.89
C VAL A 373 -5.05 3.95 -3.85
N ALA A 374 -5.63 4.77 -2.95
CA ALA A 374 -5.25 6.17 -2.82
C ALA A 374 -3.81 6.35 -2.32
N LEU A 375 -3.30 5.46 -1.45
CA LEU A 375 -1.91 5.51 -1.01
C LEU A 375 -0.96 5.12 -2.16
N GLY A 376 -1.28 4.06 -2.91
CA GLY A 376 -0.57 3.69 -4.12
C GLY A 376 -0.50 4.83 -5.13
N ARG A 377 -1.64 5.52 -5.36
CA ARG A 377 -1.69 6.71 -6.22
C ARG A 377 -0.77 7.84 -5.74
N ILE A 378 -0.75 8.15 -4.44
CA ILE A 378 0.09 9.23 -3.89
C ILE A 378 1.57 8.95 -4.18
N VAL A 379 2.03 7.75 -3.88
CA VAL A 379 3.43 7.36 -4.12
C VAL A 379 3.74 7.33 -5.61
N ALA A 380 2.91 6.68 -6.42
CA ALA A 380 3.13 6.59 -7.86
C ALA A 380 3.06 7.96 -8.57
N SER A 381 2.19 8.87 -8.11
CA SER A 381 2.12 10.24 -8.66
C SER A 381 3.39 11.03 -8.36
N SER A 382 3.99 10.91 -7.17
CA SER A 382 5.26 11.57 -6.87
C SER A 382 6.41 11.03 -7.72
N VAL A 383 6.43 9.72 -7.97
CA VAL A 383 7.39 9.09 -8.90
C VAL A 383 7.20 9.61 -10.33
N ALA A 384 5.94 9.67 -10.79
CA ALA A 384 5.61 10.17 -12.14
C ALA A 384 6.08 11.62 -12.36
N VAL A 385 5.87 12.48 -11.37
CA VAL A 385 6.33 13.89 -11.42
C VAL A 385 7.85 13.95 -11.55
N SER A 386 8.60 13.24 -10.71
CA SER A 386 10.07 13.24 -10.75
C SER A 386 10.61 12.69 -12.06
N LEU A 387 10.00 11.66 -12.65
CA LEU A 387 10.39 11.15 -13.95
C LEU A 387 10.11 12.15 -15.06
N ALA A 388 8.96 12.82 -15.05
CA ALA A 388 8.59 13.84 -16.04
C ALA A 388 9.53 15.06 -15.98
N GLU A 389 9.88 15.55 -14.79
CA GLU A 389 10.84 16.64 -14.61
C GLU A 389 12.22 16.30 -15.17
N THR A 390 12.68 15.06 -14.96
CA THR A 390 13.95 14.59 -15.51
C THR A 390 13.96 14.59 -17.04
N GLU A 391 12.87 14.20 -17.68
CA GLU A 391 12.76 14.22 -19.14
C GLU A 391 12.73 15.64 -19.69
N LEU A 392 12.01 16.55 -19.05
CA LEU A 392 11.99 17.97 -19.42
C LEU A 392 13.39 18.60 -19.34
N LEU A 393 14.14 18.29 -18.28
CA LEU A 393 15.53 18.78 -18.12
C LEU A 393 16.46 18.25 -19.21
N LYS A 394 16.31 16.98 -19.63
CA LYS A 394 17.09 16.41 -20.74
C LYS A 394 16.79 17.11 -22.07
N LEU A 395 15.53 17.33 -22.36
CA LEU A 395 15.09 18.04 -23.58
C LEU A 395 15.62 19.48 -23.63
N SER A 396 15.58 20.21 -22.51
CA SER A 396 16.09 21.59 -22.43
C SER A 396 17.58 21.67 -22.65
N ARG A 397 18.37 20.70 -22.18
CA ARG A 397 19.82 20.60 -22.38
C ARG A 397 20.17 20.23 -23.84
N SER A 398 19.41 19.35 -24.47
CA SER A 398 19.58 18.96 -25.86
C SER A 398 19.35 20.16 -26.80
N ASN A 399 18.27 20.92 -26.57
CA ASN A 399 17.96 22.10 -27.37
C ASN A 399 19.03 23.21 -27.26
N ARG A 400 19.66 23.38 -26.09
CA ARG A 400 20.77 24.36 -25.93
C ARG A 400 22.03 23.93 -26.64
N ARG A 401 22.28 22.62 -26.82
CA ARG A 401 23.45 22.11 -27.54
C ARG A 401 23.27 22.15 -29.07
N SER A 402 22.04 22.20 -29.55
CA SER A 402 21.76 22.30 -31.01
C SER A 402 21.76 23.76 -31.52
N VAL A 403 21.82 24.76 -30.64
CA VAL A 403 21.79 26.19 -30.96
C VAL A 403 23.18 26.84 -30.74
N ALA A 404 24.13 26.12 -30.14
CA ALA A 404 25.53 26.51 -29.99
C ALA A 404 26.41 25.79 -31.02
#